data_2e1c85d55d5fb56416d794b28863f141
#
_entry.id   2e1c85d55d5fb56416d794b28863f141
#
_cell.length_a   1.000
_cell.length_b   1.000
_cell.length_c   1.000
_cell.angle_alpha   90.00
_cell.angle_beta   90.00
_cell.angle_gamma   90.00
#
_symmetry.space_group_name_H-M   'P 1'
#
loop_
_entity.id
_entity.type
_entity.pdbx_description
1 polymer ?
#
loop_
_entity_poly.entity_id
_entity_poly.type
_entity_poly.pdbx_seq_one_letter_code
_entity_poly.pdbx_strand_id
1 'polypeptide(L)'
;MATRKSGITEILSAFNAATGELLWQREFSDMYPETAPIYGTSMSPVVVDDKIVVHIGWEQEGAVVAFDMATGETRWSNNEFTPGYASPIVVQIAGTDVIVTQSDKHIIALDVDGGATLWSMPFATASRQNSVTPLAFGGKLIFSGLDEDLFAVSLGPRGSVPLVGARAGASLPETGDWESNELWRNKRLPLYMNSPVIVGNRLFGMTHKRAGQFICVNVETGEPIWASRGREGENASIVALGDRVAFLTDEARLVIIDVITDVYEPLAEYEVADTPTWAHPVFTSMGVLIKDLDSLTLWRF
;
A
#
# COMPACT_ATOMS: atom_id res chain seq x y z
N MET A 1 -15.60 13.19 6.83
CA MET A 1 -14.46 13.45 7.71
C MET A 1 -13.19 13.28 6.90
N ALA A 2 -12.21 14.16 7.04
CA ALA A 2 -10.90 13.97 6.39
C ALA A 2 -9.84 13.82 7.48
N THR A 3 -8.95 12.85 7.33
CA THR A 3 -7.84 12.65 8.27
C THR A 3 -6.52 12.99 7.58
N ARG A 4 -5.59 13.51 8.33
CA ARG A 4 -4.23 13.76 7.88
C ARG A 4 -3.27 13.22 8.93
N LYS A 5 -2.33 12.40 8.49
CA LYS A 5 -1.12 12.09 9.25
C LYS A 5 0.01 12.93 8.66
N SER A 6 0.73 13.67 9.49
CA SER A 6 1.81 14.52 9.02
C SER A 6 3.15 13.92 9.42
N GLY A 7 3.93 13.59 8.42
CA GLY A 7 5.38 13.37 8.36
C GLY A 7 6.09 12.94 9.64
N ILE A 8 7.24 13.50 9.82
CA ILE A 8 8.24 13.14 10.84
C ILE A 8 7.72 13.24 12.29
N THR A 9 6.71 14.06 12.55
CA THR A 9 6.21 14.35 13.91
C THR A 9 5.09 13.45 14.40
N GLU A 10 4.68 12.46 13.60
CA GLU A 10 3.61 11.51 13.97
C GLU A 10 2.33 12.16 14.53
N ILE A 11 1.81 13.13 13.81
CA ILE A 11 0.55 13.80 14.16
C ILE A 11 -0.59 13.20 13.32
N LEU A 12 -1.65 12.77 14.02
CA LEU A 12 -2.91 12.37 13.39
C LEU A 12 -3.97 13.45 13.67
N SER A 13 -4.52 14.03 12.63
CA SER A 13 -5.53 15.08 12.74
C SER A 13 -6.79 14.73 11.97
N ALA A 14 -7.94 15.04 12.55
CA ALA A 14 -9.23 14.90 11.91
C ALA A 14 -9.85 16.28 11.64
N PHE A 15 -10.37 16.46 10.43
CA PHE A 15 -10.98 17.70 10.00
C PHE A 15 -12.40 17.47 9.50
N ASN A 16 -13.24 18.47 9.66
CA ASN A 16 -14.50 18.54 8.95
C ASN A 16 -14.20 18.76 7.45
N ALA A 17 -14.61 17.81 6.60
CA ALA A 17 -14.31 17.86 5.17
C ALA A 17 -14.97 19.02 4.41
N ALA A 18 -16.08 19.55 4.91
CA ALA A 18 -16.78 20.66 4.28
C ALA A 18 -16.25 22.04 4.69
N THR A 19 -15.78 22.18 5.93
CA THR A 19 -15.37 23.47 6.49
C THR A 19 -13.86 23.60 6.68
N GLY A 20 -13.12 22.48 6.73
CA GLY A 20 -11.70 22.45 7.08
C GLY A 20 -11.43 22.66 8.58
N GLU A 21 -12.46 22.69 9.42
CA GLU A 21 -12.33 22.87 10.86
C GLU A 21 -11.67 21.62 11.47
N LEU A 22 -10.67 21.86 12.37
CA LEU A 22 -10.04 20.80 13.14
C LEU A 22 -11.03 20.26 14.17
N LEU A 23 -11.32 18.96 14.11
CA LEU A 23 -12.19 18.25 15.05
C LEU A 23 -11.40 17.75 16.26
N TRP A 24 -10.28 17.09 16.01
CA TRP A 24 -9.34 16.63 17.02
C TRP A 24 -7.96 16.37 16.43
N GLN A 25 -6.96 16.31 17.30
CA GLN A 25 -5.57 16.01 16.95
C GLN A 25 -4.93 15.15 18.03
N ARG A 26 -4.06 14.22 17.62
CA ARG A 26 -3.20 13.39 18.49
C ARG A 26 -1.77 13.51 18.03
N GLU A 27 -0.86 13.66 18.98
CA GLU A 27 0.58 13.60 18.79
C GLU A 27 1.12 12.34 19.46
N PHE A 28 1.98 11.61 18.76
CA PHE A 28 2.51 10.34 19.24
C PHE A 28 4.00 10.39 19.56
N SER A 29 4.67 11.50 19.29
CA SER A 29 6.07 11.73 19.66
C SER A 29 6.35 11.61 21.17
N ASP A 30 5.34 11.90 22.01
CA ASP A 30 5.45 11.72 23.45
C ASP A 30 5.29 10.26 23.90
N MET A 31 4.60 9.43 23.10
CA MET A 31 4.40 8.00 23.38
C MET A 31 5.61 7.16 22.93
N TYR A 32 6.29 7.60 21.88
CA TYR A 32 7.43 6.92 21.28
C TYR A 32 8.57 7.90 21.00
N PRO A 33 9.15 8.55 22.03
CA PRO A 33 10.07 9.68 21.87
C PRO A 33 11.42 9.32 21.22
N GLU A 34 11.81 8.05 21.27
CA GLU A 34 13.10 7.58 20.74
C GLU A 34 12.98 6.90 19.36
N THR A 35 11.81 6.91 18.75
CA THR A 35 11.49 6.07 17.61
C THR A 35 10.85 6.83 16.47
N ALA A 36 11.54 7.76 15.85
CA ALA A 36 11.07 8.36 14.59
C ALA A 36 11.46 7.48 13.41
N PRO A 37 10.52 7.16 12.49
CA PRO A 37 10.86 6.48 11.25
C PRO A 37 11.90 7.28 10.45
N ILE A 38 12.94 6.61 9.92
CA ILE A 38 14.05 7.27 9.20
C ILE A 38 13.54 8.19 8.07
N TYR A 39 12.48 7.76 7.38
CA TYR A 39 11.86 8.51 6.28
C TYR A 39 10.52 9.16 6.67
N GLY A 40 10.24 9.27 7.96
CA GLY A 40 8.97 9.77 8.47
C GLY A 40 7.82 8.77 8.35
N THR A 41 6.64 9.19 8.78
CA THR A 41 5.42 8.37 8.74
C THR A 41 4.72 8.54 7.40
N SER A 42 4.90 7.60 6.48
CA SER A 42 4.41 7.71 5.10
C SER A 42 3.09 6.98 4.84
N MET A 43 2.69 6.05 5.72
CA MET A 43 1.47 5.28 5.54
C MET A 43 0.22 6.15 5.65
N SER A 44 -0.80 5.81 4.87
CA SER A 44 -2.13 6.41 4.98
C SER A 44 -2.96 5.68 6.03
N PRO A 45 -3.74 6.38 6.87
CA PRO A 45 -4.71 5.74 7.74
C PRO A 45 -5.82 5.08 6.92
N VAL A 46 -6.36 3.97 7.40
CA VAL A 46 -7.56 3.36 6.86
C VAL A 46 -8.73 3.59 7.80
N VAL A 47 -9.90 3.87 7.23
CA VAL A 47 -11.16 4.04 7.96
C VAL A 47 -12.00 2.79 7.77
N VAL A 48 -12.47 2.23 8.87
CA VAL A 48 -13.40 1.10 8.89
C VAL A 48 -14.42 1.31 10.01
N ASP A 49 -15.70 1.27 9.66
CA ASP A 49 -16.81 1.62 10.55
C ASP A 49 -16.62 2.99 11.23
N ASP A 50 -16.56 3.01 12.56
CA ASP A 50 -16.30 4.19 13.38
C ASP A 50 -14.84 4.32 13.82
N LYS A 51 -13.90 3.57 13.20
CA LYS A 51 -12.50 3.49 13.59
C LYS A 51 -11.58 4.05 12.51
N ILE A 52 -10.48 4.64 12.95
CA ILE A 52 -9.33 5.00 12.10
C ILE A 52 -8.16 4.15 12.57
N VAL A 53 -7.60 3.36 11.66
CA VAL A 53 -6.47 2.47 11.95
C VAL A 53 -5.21 3.00 11.32
N VAL A 54 -4.14 3.09 12.12
CA VAL A 54 -2.81 3.54 11.70
C VAL A 54 -1.71 2.71 12.36
N HIS A 55 -0.53 2.68 11.76
CA HIS A 55 0.71 2.37 12.46
C HIS A 55 1.27 3.63 13.12
N ILE A 56 1.78 3.50 14.35
CA ILE A 56 2.48 4.56 15.08
C ILE A 56 3.75 4.01 15.72
N GLY A 57 4.76 4.86 15.93
CA GLY A 57 6.07 4.46 16.45
C GLY A 57 7.01 3.92 15.38
N TRP A 58 8.12 3.33 15.78
CA TRP A 58 9.15 2.73 14.92
C TRP A 58 10.02 1.71 15.65
N GLU A 59 10.77 0.90 14.89
CA GLU A 59 11.79 -0.12 15.22
C GLU A 59 11.71 -0.87 16.56
N GLN A 60 11.67 -0.20 17.70
CA GLN A 60 11.72 -0.84 19.02
C GLN A 60 10.41 -0.73 19.76
N GLU A 61 9.67 0.34 19.48
CA GLU A 61 8.40 0.63 20.12
C GLU A 61 7.41 1.16 19.10
N GLY A 62 6.32 0.48 18.92
CA GLY A 62 5.29 0.88 17.98
C GLY A 62 4.09 -0.05 18.05
N ALA A 63 3.04 0.35 17.36
CA ALA A 63 1.79 -0.38 17.36
C ALA A 63 0.96 -0.15 16.11
N VAL A 64 0.06 -1.07 15.82
CA VAL A 64 -1.14 -0.78 15.04
C VAL A 64 -2.21 -0.33 16.02
N VAL A 65 -2.77 0.85 15.81
CA VAL A 65 -3.75 1.44 16.75
C VAL A 65 -5.02 1.83 16.01
N ALA A 66 -6.16 1.51 16.60
CA ALA A 66 -7.45 2.04 16.18
C ALA A 66 -7.91 3.16 17.11
N PHE A 67 -8.32 4.25 16.50
CA PHE A 67 -8.90 5.40 17.18
C PHE A 67 -10.38 5.53 16.83
N ASP A 68 -11.17 5.98 17.78
CA ASP A 68 -12.53 6.44 17.52
C ASP A 68 -12.51 7.59 16.51
N MET A 69 -13.27 7.46 15.43
CA MET A 69 -13.28 8.43 14.35
C MET A 69 -13.79 9.80 14.80
N ALA A 70 -14.73 9.86 15.74
CA ALA A 70 -15.37 11.11 16.18
C ALA A 70 -14.54 11.84 17.25
N THR A 71 -13.91 11.09 18.17
CA THR A 71 -13.25 11.65 19.37
C THR A 71 -11.72 11.57 19.31
N GLY A 72 -11.15 10.68 18.48
CA GLY A 72 -9.72 10.38 18.49
C GLY A 72 -9.24 9.60 19.71
N GLU A 73 -10.15 9.04 20.52
CA GLU A 73 -9.79 8.17 21.63
C GLU A 73 -9.35 6.80 21.13
N THR A 74 -8.37 6.19 21.82
CA THR A 74 -7.90 4.84 21.47
C THR A 74 -8.98 3.81 21.75
N ARG A 75 -9.35 3.03 20.73
CA ARG A 75 -10.26 1.88 20.85
C ARG A 75 -9.52 0.60 21.21
N TRP A 76 -8.40 0.34 20.51
CA TRP A 76 -7.48 -0.76 20.78
C TRP A 76 -6.08 -0.46 20.25
N SER A 77 -5.09 -1.21 20.73
CA SER A 77 -3.70 -1.16 20.31
C SER A 77 -3.13 -2.58 20.22
N ASN A 78 -2.51 -2.90 19.08
CA ASN A 78 -1.70 -4.12 18.93
C ASN A 78 -0.23 -3.73 18.90
N ASN A 79 0.50 -4.09 19.94
CA ASN A 79 1.92 -3.76 20.14
C ASN A 79 2.86 -4.94 19.79
N GLU A 80 2.33 -6.00 19.17
CA GLU A 80 3.14 -7.15 18.76
C GLU A 80 4.05 -6.85 17.57
N PHE A 81 3.69 -5.83 16.77
CA PHE A 81 4.38 -5.49 15.53
C PHE A 81 4.71 -4.02 15.46
N THR A 82 5.96 -3.74 15.12
CA THR A 82 6.43 -2.38 14.88
C THR A 82 6.12 -1.93 13.45
N PRO A 83 5.92 -0.62 13.20
CA PRO A 83 5.47 -0.12 11.91
C PRO A 83 6.45 -0.39 10.76
N GLY A 84 5.90 -0.67 9.58
CA GLY A 84 6.55 -0.49 8.29
C GLY A 84 6.11 0.83 7.66
N TYR A 85 6.29 0.95 6.35
CA TYR A 85 5.85 2.11 5.56
C TYR A 85 4.58 1.84 4.75
N ALA A 86 4.13 0.59 4.69
CA ALA A 86 2.93 0.19 3.97
C ALA A 86 1.65 0.69 4.66
N SER A 87 0.71 1.16 3.88
CA SER A 87 -0.62 1.50 4.39
C SER A 87 -1.41 0.23 4.70
N PRO A 88 -2.20 0.21 5.79
CA PRO A 88 -3.14 -0.87 6.04
C PRO A 88 -4.29 -0.84 5.02
N ILE A 89 -4.81 -2.02 4.70
CA ILE A 89 -6.06 -2.20 3.97
C ILE A 89 -7.06 -2.97 4.83
N VAL A 90 -8.35 -2.80 4.54
CA VAL A 90 -9.42 -3.61 5.14
C VAL A 90 -9.98 -4.53 4.09
N VAL A 91 -10.10 -5.81 4.41
CA VAL A 91 -10.63 -6.84 3.53
C VAL A 91 -11.59 -7.74 4.29
N GLN A 92 -12.61 -8.24 3.61
CA GLN A 92 -13.49 -9.24 4.20
C GLN A 92 -13.02 -10.64 3.82
N ILE A 93 -12.71 -11.46 4.82
CA ILE A 93 -12.25 -12.85 4.65
C ILE A 93 -13.11 -13.77 5.53
N ALA A 94 -13.75 -14.75 4.91
CA ALA A 94 -14.62 -15.70 5.60
C ALA A 94 -15.71 -15.04 6.48
N GLY A 95 -16.19 -13.86 6.08
CA GLY A 95 -17.23 -13.11 6.81
C GLY A 95 -16.68 -12.21 7.93
N THR A 96 -15.37 -12.17 8.14
CA THR A 96 -14.68 -11.31 9.12
C THR A 96 -14.01 -10.15 8.41
N ASP A 97 -14.16 -8.93 8.93
CA ASP A 97 -13.40 -7.77 8.47
C ASP A 97 -12.00 -7.79 9.10
N VAL A 98 -10.99 -7.75 8.24
CA VAL A 98 -9.59 -7.98 8.60
C VAL A 98 -8.75 -6.81 8.13
N ILE A 99 -7.91 -6.29 9.02
CA ILE A 99 -6.87 -5.33 8.67
C ILE A 99 -5.65 -6.11 8.21
N VAL A 100 -5.18 -5.84 6.99
CA VAL A 100 -3.97 -6.44 6.45
C VAL A 100 -2.95 -5.34 6.17
N THR A 101 -1.72 -5.52 6.64
CA THR A 101 -0.62 -4.57 6.39
C THR A 101 0.75 -5.25 6.45
N GLN A 102 1.79 -4.52 6.09
CA GLN A 102 3.18 -4.92 6.27
C GLN A 102 3.78 -4.10 7.42
N SER A 103 4.22 -4.77 8.47
CA SER A 103 5.06 -4.20 9.51
C SER A 103 6.53 -4.12 9.04
N ASP A 104 7.45 -3.72 9.90
CA ASP A 104 8.89 -3.68 9.58
C ASP A 104 9.48 -5.06 9.26
N LYS A 105 8.90 -6.14 9.83
CA LYS A 105 9.42 -7.53 9.74
C LYS A 105 8.39 -8.59 9.40
N HIS A 106 7.12 -8.23 9.29
CA HIS A 106 6.05 -9.19 9.06
C HIS A 106 4.98 -8.63 8.12
N ILE A 107 4.30 -9.52 7.44
CA ILE A 107 2.95 -9.28 6.95
C ILE A 107 2.02 -9.74 8.05
N ILE A 108 0.99 -8.95 8.36
CA ILE A 108 0.08 -9.19 9.47
C ILE A 108 -1.37 -9.04 9.04
N ALA A 109 -2.23 -9.83 9.68
CA ALA A 109 -3.67 -9.73 9.58
C ALA A 109 -4.25 -9.62 11.00
N LEU A 110 -5.00 -8.55 11.25
CA LEU A 110 -5.59 -8.24 12.55
C LEU A 110 -7.10 -8.19 12.46
N ASP A 111 -7.77 -8.60 13.54
CA ASP A 111 -9.19 -8.39 13.72
C ASP A 111 -9.52 -6.88 13.81
N VAL A 112 -10.54 -6.44 13.08
CA VAL A 112 -10.94 -5.02 13.07
C VAL A 112 -11.52 -4.57 14.41
N ASP A 113 -12.20 -5.45 15.12
CA ASP A 113 -12.94 -5.07 16.34
C ASP A 113 -12.04 -4.92 17.56
N GLY A 114 -11.10 -5.83 17.76
CA GLY A 114 -10.25 -5.87 18.94
C GLY A 114 -8.75 -5.72 18.66
N GLY A 115 -8.32 -5.70 17.41
CA GLY A 115 -6.91 -5.63 17.04
C GLY A 115 -6.12 -6.92 17.33
N ALA A 116 -6.80 -8.04 17.61
CA ALA A 116 -6.14 -9.32 17.86
C ALA A 116 -5.44 -9.82 16.59
N THR A 117 -4.25 -10.43 16.76
CA THR A 117 -3.51 -11.03 15.67
C THR A 117 -4.19 -12.31 15.19
N LEU A 118 -4.77 -12.29 14.00
CA LEU A 118 -5.36 -13.45 13.35
C LEU A 118 -4.30 -14.29 12.66
N TRP A 119 -3.33 -13.64 12.04
CA TRP A 119 -2.25 -14.28 11.29
C TRP A 119 -1.07 -13.35 11.14
N SER A 120 0.13 -13.91 11.12
CA SER A 120 1.33 -13.21 10.69
C SER A 120 2.33 -14.15 10.03
N MET A 121 3.15 -13.60 9.12
CA MET A 121 4.28 -14.30 8.53
C MET A 121 5.50 -13.37 8.48
N PRO A 122 6.72 -13.89 8.69
CA PRO A 122 7.95 -13.12 8.53
C PRO A 122 8.09 -12.60 7.10
N PHE A 123 8.32 -11.29 6.98
CA PHE A 123 8.57 -10.62 5.73
C PHE A 123 9.32 -9.32 6.02
N ALA A 124 10.58 -9.24 5.60
CA ALA A 124 11.41 -8.06 5.83
C ALA A 124 12.31 -7.80 4.64
N THR A 125 12.22 -6.63 4.06
CA THR A 125 13.19 -6.15 3.08
C THR A 125 14.54 -5.86 3.76
N ALA A 126 15.64 -5.86 3.00
CA ALA A 126 16.99 -5.66 3.53
C ALA A 126 17.15 -4.35 4.34
N SER A 127 16.44 -3.30 3.97
CA SER A 127 16.43 -2.00 4.64
C SER A 127 15.26 -1.80 5.59
N ARG A 128 14.47 -2.84 5.87
CA ARG A 128 13.21 -2.78 6.64
C ARG A 128 12.21 -1.75 6.07
N GLN A 129 12.28 -1.54 4.77
CA GLN A 129 11.37 -0.64 4.04
C GLN A 129 10.23 -1.42 3.41
N ASN A 130 9.41 -2.08 4.22
CA ASN A 130 8.17 -2.71 3.78
C ASN A 130 7.17 -1.60 3.44
N SER A 131 7.23 -1.10 2.20
CA SER A 131 6.52 0.11 1.77
C SER A 131 5.40 -0.14 0.77
N VAL A 132 5.34 -1.33 0.19
CA VAL A 132 4.28 -1.65 -0.78
C VAL A 132 2.99 -1.94 -0.04
N THR A 133 1.97 -1.12 -0.26
CA THR A 133 0.63 -1.38 0.29
C THR A 133 0.08 -2.70 -0.26
N PRO A 134 -0.41 -3.62 0.59
CA PRO A 134 -1.03 -4.85 0.14
C PRO A 134 -2.20 -4.60 -0.81
N LEU A 135 -2.45 -5.54 -1.71
CA LEU A 135 -3.63 -5.53 -2.56
C LEU A 135 -4.53 -6.73 -2.26
N ALA A 136 -5.83 -6.53 -2.43
CA ALA A 136 -6.82 -7.60 -2.36
C ALA A 136 -7.54 -7.75 -3.70
N PHE A 137 -7.66 -8.98 -4.19
CA PHE A 137 -8.35 -9.28 -5.44
C PHE A 137 -8.86 -10.73 -5.48
N GLY A 138 -10.16 -10.92 -5.67
CA GLY A 138 -10.76 -12.24 -5.88
C GLY A 138 -10.44 -13.24 -4.76
N GLY A 139 -10.42 -12.82 -3.51
CA GLY A 139 -10.06 -13.65 -2.36
C GLY A 139 -8.55 -13.88 -2.18
N LYS A 140 -7.72 -13.19 -2.95
CA LYS A 140 -6.25 -13.21 -2.85
C LYS A 140 -5.76 -11.94 -2.16
N LEU A 141 -4.67 -12.06 -1.41
CA LEU A 141 -3.86 -10.97 -0.91
C LEU A 141 -2.52 -11.00 -1.65
N ILE A 142 -2.09 -9.84 -2.14
CA ILE A 142 -0.89 -9.71 -2.96
C ILE A 142 0.10 -8.80 -2.23
N PHE A 143 1.34 -9.25 -2.15
CA PHE A 143 2.42 -8.61 -1.42
C PHE A 143 3.67 -8.51 -2.28
N SER A 144 4.50 -7.54 -1.98
CA SER A 144 5.85 -7.38 -2.52
C SER A 144 6.65 -6.41 -1.65
N GLY A 145 7.93 -6.27 -1.94
CA GLY A 145 8.84 -5.33 -1.29
C GLY A 145 10.14 -5.19 -2.06
N LEU A 146 11.02 -4.32 -1.58
CA LEU A 146 12.33 -4.11 -2.18
C LEU A 146 13.14 -5.42 -2.23
N ASP A 147 13.48 -5.85 -3.45
CA ASP A 147 14.16 -7.11 -3.74
C ASP A 147 13.46 -8.39 -3.22
N GLU A 148 12.24 -8.25 -2.70
CA GLU A 148 11.38 -9.35 -2.32
C GLU A 148 10.39 -9.68 -3.44
N ASP A 149 10.05 -10.96 -3.58
CA ASP A 149 9.17 -11.44 -4.65
C ASP A 149 7.81 -10.74 -4.64
N LEU A 150 7.18 -10.61 -5.80
CA LEU A 150 5.75 -10.32 -5.92
C LEU A 150 5.00 -11.64 -5.80
N PHE A 151 4.09 -11.79 -4.83
CA PHE A 151 3.39 -13.05 -4.59
C PHE A 151 1.97 -12.85 -4.09
N ALA A 152 1.14 -13.87 -4.28
CA ALA A 152 -0.23 -13.89 -3.81
C ALA A 152 -0.48 -15.09 -2.90
N VAL A 153 -1.28 -14.85 -1.86
CA VAL A 153 -1.78 -15.88 -0.95
C VAL A 153 -3.30 -15.82 -0.84
N SER A 154 -3.94 -16.94 -0.55
CA SER A 154 -5.23 -16.98 0.11
C SER A 154 -5.00 -17.05 1.62
N LEU A 155 -5.89 -16.44 2.40
CA LEU A 155 -5.82 -16.36 3.85
C LEU A 155 -7.17 -16.71 4.45
N GLY A 156 -7.20 -17.36 5.58
CA GLY A 156 -8.43 -17.65 6.30
C GLY A 156 -8.24 -18.47 7.58
N PRO A 157 -9.32 -18.74 8.32
CA PRO A 157 -9.28 -19.61 9.48
C PRO A 157 -8.66 -20.96 9.15
N ARG A 158 -7.90 -21.52 10.08
CA ARG A 158 -7.19 -22.79 9.89
C ARG A 158 -8.16 -23.92 9.49
N GLY A 159 -7.82 -24.64 8.41
CA GLY A 159 -8.65 -25.68 7.83
C GLY A 159 -9.73 -25.17 6.85
N SER A 160 -9.85 -23.86 6.63
CA SER A 160 -10.80 -23.27 5.69
C SER A 160 -10.19 -22.84 4.35
N VAL A 161 -8.87 -22.71 4.30
CA VAL A 161 -8.16 -22.20 3.12
C VAL A 161 -8.10 -23.29 2.04
N PRO A 162 -8.63 -23.05 0.82
CA PRO A 162 -8.55 -24.04 -0.25
C PRO A 162 -7.10 -24.31 -0.66
N LEU A 163 -6.72 -25.57 -0.75
CA LEU A 163 -5.39 -25.99 -1.21
C LEU A 163 -5.25 -25.95 -2.74
N VAL A 164 -6.19 -25.37 -3.43
CA VAL A 164 -6.23 -25.29 -4.92
C VAL A 164 -5.11 -24.36 -5.38
N GLY A 165 -4.18 -24.93 -6.15
CA GLY A 165 -3.03 -24.18 -6.67
C GLY A 165 -1.80 -24.13 -5.77
N ALA A 166 -1.85 -24.77 -4.59
CA ALA A 166 -0.74 -24.85 -3.67
C ALA A 166 0.52 -25.39 -4.37
N ARG A 167 1.51 -24.53 -4.56
CA ARG A 167 2.87 -25.05 -4.74
C ARG A 167 3.31 -25.58 -3.38
N ALA A 168 3.79 -26.82 -3.36
CA ALA A 168 4.48 -27.36 -2.19
C ALA A 168 5.79 -26.54 -1.99
N GLY A 169 5.64 -25.36 -1.43
CA GLY A 169 6.72 -24.51 -0.96
C GLY A 169 6.87 -24.71 0.55
N ALA A 170 8.05 -24.46 1.08
CA ALA A 170 8.27 -24.50 2.51
C ALA A 170 7.23 -23.58 3.19
N SER A 171 6.43 -24.15 4.10
CA SER A 171 5.55 -23.35 4.93
C SER A 171 6.40 -22.37 5.72
N LEU A 172 6.19 -21.08 5.47
CA LEU A 172 6.80 -20.06 6.30
C LEU A 172 6.27 -20.21 7.72
N PRO A 173 7.07 -19.89 8.74
CA PRO A 173 6.60 -19.96 10.12
C PRO A 173 5.50 -18.91 10.31
N GLU A 174 4.27 -19.36 10.24
CA GLU A 174 3.07 -18.56 10.48
C GLU A 174 2.67 -18.63 11.95
N THR A 175 2.11 -17.55 12.48
CA THR A 175 1.54 -17.50 13.82
C THR A 175 0.08 -17.04 13.77
N GLY A 176 -0.70 -17.35 14.80
CA GLY A 176 -2.11 -17.05 14.89
C GLY A 176 -3.01 -18.26 14.59
N ASP A 177 -4.32 -18.02 14.65
CA ASP A 177 -5.35 -19.06 14.45
C ASP A 177 -5.75 -19.25 12.98
N TRP A 178 -5.19 -18.44 12.11
CA TRP A 178 -5.40 -18.48 10.67
C TRP A 178 -4.19 -19.09 9.96
N GLU A 179 -4.39 -19.44 8.69
CA GLU A 179 -3.34 -19.99 7.82
C GLU A 179 -3.41 -19.35 6.44
N SER A 180 -2.28 -19.34 5.75
CA SER A 180 -2.23 -18.90 4.36
C SER A 180 -1.82 -20.05 3.42
N ASN A 181 -2.17 -19.87 2.16
CA ASN A 181 -1.72 -20.74 1.08
C ASN A 181 -1.19 -19.90 -0.07
N GLU A 182 0.06 -20.12 -0.47
CA GLU A 182 0.67 -19.42 -1.60
C GLU A 182 0.03 -19.89 -2.91
N LEU A 183 -0.53 -18.94 -3.66
CA LEU A 183 -1.20 -19.20 -4.94
C LEU A 183 -0.24 -19.08 -6.11
N TRP A 184 0.60 -18.04 -6.10
CA TRP A 184 1.66 -17.84 -7.08
C TRP A 184 2.75 -16.91 -6.53
N ARG A 185 3.94 -16.98 -7.18
CA ARG A 185 5.11 -16.15 -6.85
C ARG A 185 5.89 -15.79 -8.10
N ASN A 186 6.16 -14.50 -8.28
CA ASN A 186 6.98 -13.95 -9.33
C ASN A 186 8.29 -13.39 -8.75
N LYS A 187 9.41 -14.05 -9.05
CA LYS A 187 10.75 -13.70 -8.55
C LYS A 187 11.46 -12.61 -9.36
N ARG A 188 10.86 -12.16 -10.46
CA ARG A 188 11.54 -11.26 -11.41
C ARG A 188 11.10 -9.82 -11.30
N LEU A 189 9.90 -9.57 -10.76
CA LEU A 189 9.25 -8.26 -10.77
C LEU A 189 8.89 -7.80 -9.35
N PRO A 190 9.89 -7.63 -8.45
CA PRO A 190 9.64 -7.03 -7.15
C PRO A 190 9.16 -5.59 -7.31
N LEU A 191 8.21 -5.18 -6.49
CA LEU A 191 7.76 -3.80 -6.42
C LEU A 191 8.54 -3.03 -5.36
N TYR A 192 8.66 -1.71 -5.56
CA TYR A 192 9.37 -0.85 -4.62
C TYR A 192 8.76 0.54 -4.59
N MET A 193 8.45 1.04 -3.41
CA MET A 193 7.96 2.40 -3.13
C MET A 193 6.82 2.87 -4.05
N ASN A 194 5.98 1.95 -4.50
CA ASN A 194 4.79 2.30 -5.25
C ASN A 194 3.59 1.50 -4.76
N SER A 195 2.40 2.07 -4.91
CA SER A 195 1.14 1.39 -4.67
C SER A 195 0.62 0.90 -6.03
N PRO A 196 0.71 -0.39 -6.32
CA PRO A 196 0.21 -0.94 -7.57
C PRO A 196 -1.32 -0.85 -7.61
N VAL A 197 -1.88 -0.90 -8.82
CA VAL A 197 -3.33 -0.91 -9.02
C VAL A 197 -3.77 -2.14 -9.81
N ILE A 198 -5.00 -2.59 -9.58
CA ILE A 198 -5.60 -3.71 -10.32
C ILE A 198 -6.76 -3.18 -11.14
N VAL A 199 -6.77 -3.49 -12.45
CA VAL A 199 -7.89 -3.23 -13.34
C VAL A 199 -8.23 -4.53 -14.09
N GLY A 200 -9.44 -5.01 -13.89
CA GLY A 200 -9.82 -6.35 -14.38
C GLY A 200 -8.94 -7.43 -13.75
N ASN A 201 -8.28 -8.23 -14.57
CA ASN A 201 -7.35 -9.27 -14.13
C ASN A 201 -5.87 -8.87 -14.27
N ARG A 202 -5.58 -7.56 -14.35
CA ARG A 202 -4.23 -7.02 -14.57
C ARG A 202 -3.80 -6.16 -13.40
N LEU A 203 -2.61 -6.45 -12.89
CA LEU A 203 -1.91 -5.65 -11.90
C LEU A 203 -0.89 -4.77 -12.63
N PHE A 204 -0.96 -3.47 -12.38
CA PHE A 204 -0.01 -2.48 -12.90
C PHE A 204 0.84 -1.95 -11.76
N GLY A 205 2.15 -1.95 -11.96
CA GLY A 205 3.12 -1.58 -10.94
C GLY A 205 4.40 -1.04 -11.56
N MET A 206 5.36 -0.71 -10.68
CA MET A 206 6.71 -0.37 -11.08
C MET A 206 7.71 -1.18 -10.27
N THR A 207 8.68 -1.78 -10.96
CA THR A 207 9.85 -2.40 -10.35
C THR A 207 11.06 -1.49 -10.47
N HIS A 208 11.94 -1.50 -9.48
CA HIS A 208 13.22 -0.76 -9.53
C HIS A 208 14.26 -1.38 -10.47
N LYS A 209 14.00 -2.57 -11.00
CA LYS A 209 14.92 -3.21 -11.96
C LYS A 209 15.09 -2.34 -13.20
N ARG A 210 16.30 -2.39 -13.81
CA ARG A 210 16.68 -1.62 -15.02
C ARG A 210 16.50 -0.10 -14.88
N ALA A 211 16.73 0.46 -13.70
CA ALA A 211 16.51 1.88 -13.39
C ALA A 211 15.03 2.28 -13.57
N GLY A 212 14.13 1.44 -13.07
CA GLY A 212 12.68 1.60 -13.16
C GLY A 212 12.07 0.99 -14.42
N GLN A 213 11.10 0.08 -14.23
CA GLN A 213 10.26 -0.46 -15.30
C GLN A 213 8.80 -0.43 -14.86
N PHE A 214 7.93 0.07 -15.71
CA PHE A 214 6.50 -0.20 -15.57
C PHE A 214 6.21 -1.65 -15.95
N ILE A 215 5.31 -2.26 -15.22
CA ILE A 215 4.96 -3.68 -15.42
C ILE A 215 3.45 -3.86 -15.44
N CYS A 216 3.03 -4.86 -16.20
CA CYS A 216 1.70 -5.42 -16.15
C CYS A 216 1.80 -6.93 -15.92
N VAL A 217 1.09 -7.41 -14.91
CA VAL A 217 1.11 -8.80 -14.47
C VAL A 217 -0.31 -9.34 -14.46
N ASN A 218 -0.49 -10.57 -14.91
CA ASN A 218 -1.76 -11.26 -14.73
C ASN A 218 -1.97 -11.56 -13.24
N VAL A 219 -3.01 -11.01 -12.64
CA VAL A 219 -3.27 -11.10 -11.20
C VAL A 219 -3.66 -12.52 -10.73
N GLU A 220 -4.16 -13.35 -11.65
CA GLU A 220 -4.53 -14.72 -11.32
C GLU A 220 -3.34 -15.68 -11.26
N THR A 221 -2.31 -15.42 -12.08
CA THR A 221 -1.17 -16.34 -12.25
C THR A 221 0.17 -15.78 -11.80
N GLY A 222 0.27 -14.46 -11.62
CA GLY A 222 1.55 -13.76 -11.35
C GLY A 222 2.47 -13.67 -12.57
N GLU A 223 2.04 -14.13 -13.75
CA GLU A 223 2.86 -14.09 -14.95
C GLU A 223 2.88 -12.68 -15.57
N PRO A 224 4.06 -12.20 -16.02
CA PRO A 224 4.15 -10.91 -16.68
C PRO A 224 3.38 -10.93 -18.02
N ILE A 225 2.58 -9.90 -18.25
CA ILE A 225 1.96 -9.63 -19.56
C ILE A 225 2.94 -8.77 -20.36
N TRP A 226 3.42 -7.69 -19.79
CA TRP A 226 4.47 -6.86 -20.38
C TRP A 226 5.32 -6.15 -19.30
N ALA A 227 6.48 -5.67 -19.73
CA ALA A 227 7.30 -4.72 -18.98
C ALA A 227 7.87 -3.69 -19.94
N SER A 228 7.99 -2.43 -19.50
CA SER A 228 8.65 -1.37 -20.28
C SER A 228 10.15 -1.70 -20.47
N ARG A 229 10.83 -0.89 -21.29
CA ARG A 229 12.26 -1.13 -21.58
C ARG A 229 13.16 -0.86 -20.37
N GLY A 230 12.69 -0.06 -19.42
CA GLY A 230 13.44 0.46 -18.27
C GLY A 230 13.84 1.92 -18.46
N ARG A 231 14.43 2.50 -17.38
CA ARG A 231 14.76 3.93 -17.26
C ARG A 231 13.52 4.81 -17.21
N GLU A 232 12.51 4.33 -16.49
CA GLU A 232 11.25 5.07 -16.29
C GLU A 232 11.32 6.04 -15.09
N GLY A 233 12.44 6.10 -14.37
CA GLY A 233 12.63 6.86 -13.13
C GLY A 233 12.87 5.95 -11.92
N GLU A 234 12.99 6.52 -10.74
CA GLU A 234 13.17 5.75 -9.50
C GLU A 234 11.83 5.30 -8.91
N ASN A 235 10.81 6.15 -9.02
CA ASN A 235 9.49 5.90 -8.44
C ASN A 235 8.36 6.36 -9.38
N ALA A 236 7.17 5.83 -9.16
CA ALA A 236 5.97 6.31 -9.81
C ALA A 236 4.74 6.15 -8.91
N SER A 237 3.86 7.13 -8.97
CA SER A 237 2.47 7.01 -8.51
C SER A 237 1.63 6.39 -9.62
N ILE A 238 0.79 5.41 -9.28
CA ILE A 238 0.00 4.66 -10.25
C ILE A 238 -1.48 4.86 -9.93
N VAL A 239 -2.27 5.24 -10.93
CA VAL A 239 -3.71 5.53 -10.75
C VAL A 239 -4.54 4.83 -11.82
N ALA A 240 -5.55 4.09 -11.39
CA ALA A 240 -6.53 3.48 -12.28
C ALA A 240 -7.59 4.52 -12.72
N LEU A 241 -7.83 4.62 -14.02
CA LEU A 241 -8.73 5.59 -14.66
C LEU A 241 -9.77 4.87 -15.57
N GLY A 242 -10.50 3.94 -15.00
CA GLY A 242 -11.46 3.12 -15.75
C GLY A 242 -10.75 2.12 -16.68
N ASP A 243 -10.77 2.37 -17.98
CA ASP A 243 -10.11 1.57 -18.99
C ASP A 243 -8.64 1.96 -19.25
N ARG A 244 -8.08 2.83 -18.42
CA ARG A 244 -6.71 3.34 -18.52
C ARG A 244 -6.00 3.30 -17.18
N VAL A 245 -4.67 3.33 -17.24
CA VAL A 245 -3.79 3.51 -16.09
C VAL A 245 -2.85 4.67 -16.35
N ALA A 246 -2.71 5.54 -15.37
CA ALA A 246 -1.75 6.64 -15.37
C ALA A 246 -0.57 6.30 -14.46
N PHE A 247 0.65 6.53 -14.93
CA PHE A 247 1.88 6.50 -14.17
C PHE A 247 2.45 7.92 -14.11
N LEU A 248 2.58 8.48 -12.93
CA LEU A 248 3.30 9.74 -12.71
C LEU A 248 4.65 9.42 -12.08
N THR A 249 5.72 9.60 -12.82
CA THR A 249 7.07 9.34 -12.33
C THR A 249 7.57 10.47 -11.43
N ASP A 250 8.57 10.18 -10.61
CA ASP A 250 9.29 11.20 -9.82
C ASP A 250 10.01 12.24 -10.69
N GLU A 251 10.26 11.94 -11.97
CA GLU A 251 10.80 12.86 -12.98
C GLU A 251 9.71 13.72 -13.68
N ALA A 252 8.52 13.83 -13.08
CA ALA A 252 7.40 14.64 -13.58
C ALA A 252 6.82 14.20 -14.95
N ARG A 253 7.04 12.95 -15.35
CA ARG A 253 6.48 12.38 -16.57
C ARG A 253 5.18 11.65 -16.26
N LEU A 254 4.07 12.08 -16.85
CA LEU A 254 2.76 11.44 -16.78
C LEU A 254 2.55 10.57 -18.03
N VAL A 255 2.45 9.26 -17.83
CA VAL A 255 2.27 8.27 -18.90
C VAL A 255 0.90 7.63 -18.78
N ILE A 256 0.14 7.60 -19.86
CA ILE A 256 -1.20 7.01 -19.93
C ILE A 256 -1.13 5.75 -20.79
N ILE A 257 -1.67 4.64 -20.28
CA ILE A 257 -1.67 3.33 -20.94
C ILE A 257 -3.10 2.76 -20.96
N ASP A 258 -3.45 2.09 -22.05
CA ASP A 258 -4.67 1.30 -22.13
C ASP A 258 -4.53 0.00 -21.33
N VAL A 259 -5.55 -0.35 -20.54
CA VAL A 259 -5.51 -1.55 -19.67
C VAL A 259 -5.55 -2.87 -20.43
N ILE A 260 -6.04 -2.89 -21.66
CA ILE A 260 -6.21 -4.15 -22.43
C ILE A 260 -4.99 -4.53 -23.27
N THR A 261 -3.99 -3.66 -23.39
CA THR A 261 -2.81 -3.94 -24.22
C THR A 261 -1.94 -5.07 -23.65
N ASP A 262 -1.46 -5.95 -24.52
CA ASP A 262 -0.53 -7.04 -24.18
C ASP A 262 0.94 -6.65 -24.40
N VAL A 263 1.19 -5.40 -24.78
CA VAL A 263 2.52 -4.82 -24.95
C VAL A 263 2.56 -3.44 -24.28
N TYR A 264 3.76 -3.01 -23.85
CA TYR A 264 3.94 -1.66 -23.35
C TYR A 264 3.90 -0.67 -24.53
N GLU A 265 2.80 0.05 -24.65
CA GLU A 265 2.60 1.09 -25.66
C GLU A 265 1.81 2.26 -25.03
N PRO A 266 2.47 3.35 -24.70
CA PRO A 266 1.81 4.54 -24.16
C PRO A 266 0.83 5.15 -25.16
N LEU A 267 -0.39 5.46 -24.70
CA LEU A 267 -1.37 6.26 -25.45
C LEU A 267 -0.96 7.73 -25.51
N ALA A 268 -0.40 8.22 -24.42
CA ALA A 268 0.06 9.61 -24.29
C ALA A 268 1.14 9.71 -23.21
N GLU A 269 2.04 10.67 -23.38
CA GLU A 269 3.06 11.07 -22.43
C GLU A 269 3.12 12.59 -22.31
N TYR A 270 3.25 13.10 -21.10
CA TYR A 270 3.27 14.53 -20.80
C TYR A 270 4.36 14.82 -19.77
N GLU A 271 5.11 15.90 -19.96
CA GLU A 271 5.88 16.53 -18.88
C GLU A 271 4.96 17.49 -18.14
N VAL A 272 4.72 17.22 -16.84
CA VAL A 272 3.66 17.91 -16.07
C VAL A 272 4.18 18.82 -14.97
N ALA A 273 5.50 18.88 -14.78
CA ALA A 273 6.16 19.81 -13.85
C ALA A 273 7.64 19.98 -14.21
N ASP A 274 8.25 21.05 -13.70
CA ASP A 274 9.68 21.34 -13.86
C ASP A 274 10.53 20.79 -12.71
N THR A 275 9.89 20.33 -11.63
CA THR A 275 10.54 19.77 -10.44
C THR A 275 9.95 18.40 -10.10
N PRO A 276 10.64 17.57 -9.29
CA PRO A 276 10.20 16.21 -8.97
C PRO A 276 8.79 16.11 -8.38
N THR A 277 8.07 15.07 -8.76
CA THR A 277 6.70 14.76 -8.34
C THR A 277 6.65 13.49 -7.51
N TRP A 278 6.40 13.64 -6.20
CA TRP A 278 6.31 12.51 -5.25
C TRP A 278 4.89 12.22 -4.79
N ALA A 279 4.00 13.21 -4.93
CA ALA A 279 2.59 13.06 -4.53
C ALA A 279 1.78 12.35 -5.61
N HIS A 280 0.80 11.54 -5.18
CA HIS A 280 -0.16 10.97 -6.10
C HIS A 280 -0.93 12.07 -6.85
N PRO A 281 -1.10 11.96 -8.18
CA PRO A 281 -1.93 12.88 -8.94
C PRO A 281 -3.41 12.68 -8.59
N VAL A 282 -4.18 13.76 -8.59
CA VAL A 282 -5.63 13.70 -8.35
C VAL A 282 -6.38 14.02 -9.62
N PHE A 283 -6.99 13.01 -10.22
CA PHE A 283 -7.82 13.16 -11.43
C PHE A 283 -9.23 13.60 -11.04
N THR A 284 -9.71 14.63 -11.70
CA THR A 284 -11.03 15.22 -11.50
C THR A 284 -11.73 15.45 -12.85
N SER A 285 -13.01 15.81 -12.83
CA SER A 285 -13.71 16.23 -14.05
C SER A 285 -13.19 17.52 -14.67
N MET A 286 -12.37 18.29 -13.95
CA MET A 286 -11.79 19.55 -14.41
C MET A 286 -10.37 19.40 -14.97
N GLY A 287 -9.73 18.25 -14.76
CA GLY A 287 -8.34 17.95 -15.11
C GLY A 287 -7.61 17.19 -14.03
N VAL A 288 -6.30 17.18 -14.05
CA VAL A 288 -5.46 16.52 -13.07
C VAL A 288 -4.70 17.52 -12.21
N LEU A 289 -4.75 17.34 -10.89
CA LEU A 289 -3.92 18.09 -9.94
C LEU A 289 -2.59 17.38 -9.78
N ILE A 290 -1.51 18.10 -10.04
CA ILE A 290 -0.12 17.66 -9.90
C ILE A 290 0.55 18.52 -8.84
N LYS A 291 1.17 17.86 -7.83
CA LYS A 291 2.01 18.51 -6.82
C LYS A 291 3.47 18.16 -7.11
N ASP A 292 4.26 19.16 -7.39
CA ASP A 292 5.72 19.09 -7.45
C ASP A 292 6.36 19.70 -6.19
N LEU A 293 7.67 19.98 -6.17
CA LEU A 293 8.32 20.54 -4.97
C LEU A 293 7.76 21.92 -4.61
N ASP A 294 7.44 22.74 -5.58
CA ASP A 294 7.19 24.17 -5.41
C ASP A 294 5.72 24.56 -5.62
N SER A 295 4.97 23.78 -6.42
CA SER A 295 3.64 24.16 -6.87
C SER A 295 2.59 23.05 -6.75
N LEU A 296 1.32 23.44 -6.76
CA LEU A 296 0.15 22.59 -7.00
C LEU A 296 -0.56 23.12 -8.24
N THR A 297 -0.50 22.36 -9.32
CA THR A 297 -0.99 22.79 -10.64
C THR A 297 -2.17 21.96 -11.08
N LEU A 298 -3.21 22.62 -11.61
CA LEU A 298 -4.32 21.94 -12.30
C LEU A 298 -4.06 21.93 -13.80
N TRP A 299 -3.69 20.77 -14.31
CA TRP A 299 -3.57 20.52 -15.75
C TRP A 299 -4.94 20.21 -16.35
N ARG A 300 -5.21 20.81 -17.53
CA ARG A 300 -6.42 20.55 -18.32
C ARG A 300 -5.98 20.07 -19.71
N PHE A 301 -6.55 18.96 -20.11
CA PHE A 301 -6.30 18.33 -21.41
C PHE A 301 -7.42 18.64 -22.41
#